data_6224210b26b649f9837a8a63893b0be2
#
_entry.id   6224210b26b649f9837a8a63893b0be2
#
_cell.length_a   1.000
_cell.length_b   1.000
_cell.length_c   1.000
_cell.angle_alpha   90.00
_cell.angle_beta   90.00
_cell.angle_gamma   90.00
#
_symmetry.space_group_name_H-M   'P 1'
#
loop_
_entity.id
_entity.type
_entity.pdbx_description
1 polymer ?
#
loop_
_entity_poly.entity_id
_entity_poly.type
_entity_poly.pdbx_seq_one_letter_code
_entity_poly.pdbx_strand_id
1 'polypeptide(L)'
;RVCDITYDSIRRCVLKTGHGVKTTHRMPTLREALEVCKDRIVVNVDQGYEYYDLVLAVTEELGVTDQILIKGKRSTDAVAAKFAEHPRNMMYMPIIDILKPQGRALFAEYQEKGIAPLAYEVCWNKYTPEVKECMDKVVAGGSKLWVNSLWASLCGGLDDDAAFGGDPAEVYGKLV
;
A
#
# COMPACT_ATOMS: atom_id res chain seq x y z
N ARG A 1 4.48 12.50 -17.64
CA ARG A 1 4.08 11.31 -16.86
C ARG A 1 4.80 10.10 -17.45
N VAL A 2 4.94 9.01 -16.68
CA VAL A 2 5.62 7.78 -17.17
C VAL A 2 4.90 7.21 -18.39
N CYS A 3 3.56 7.25 -18.40
CA CYS A 3 2.75 6.78 -19.53
C CYS A 3 2.92 7.58 -20.84
N ASP A 4 3.54 8.76 -20.77
CA ASP A 4 3.73 9.66 -21.93
C ASP A 4 5.14 9.52 -22.54
N ILE A 5 5.96 8.59 -22.03
CA ILE A 5 7.34 8.38 -22.47
C ILE A 5 7.55 6.91 -22.89
N THR A 6 8.40 6.71 -23.90
CA THR A 6 8.73 5.35 -24.35
C THR A 6 9.60 4.61 -23.33
N TYR A 7 9.49 3.28 -23.31
CA TYR A 7 10.33 2.43 -22.48
C TYR A 7 11.83 2.71 -22.66
N ASP A 8 12.30 2.83 -23.89
CA ASP A 8 13.70 3.13 -24.20
C ASP A 8 14.15 4.47 -23.60
N SER A 9 13.27 5.47 -23.58
CA SER A 9 13.56 6.76 -22.97
C SER A 9 13.68 6.66 -21.45
N ILE A 10 12.78 5.89 -20.81
CA ILE A 10 12.83 5.63 -19.37
C ILE A 10 14.12 4.88 -19.00
N ARG A 11 14.51 3.86 -19.77
CA ARG A 11 15.71 3.06 -19.52
C ARG A 11 17.02 3.87 -19.66
N ARG A 12 17.00 4.98 -20.39
CA ARG A 12 18.14 5.91 -20.44
C ARG A 12 18.23 6.85 -19.23
N CYS A 13 17.13 7.01 -18.48
CA CYS A 13 17.11 7.86 -17.28
C CYS A 13 17.94 7.22 -16.16
N VAL A 14 18.70 8.06 -15.46
CA VAL A 14 19.46 7.69 -14.27
C VAL A 14 18.72 8.16 -13.03
N LEU A 15 18.60 7.29 -12.03
CA LEU A 15 17.98 7.62 -10.77
C LEU A 15 18.84 8.64 -10.00
N LYS A 16 18.16 9.47 -9.21
CA LYS A 16 18.79 10.42 -8.28
C LYS A 16 18.47 10.03 -6.84
N THR A 17 19.34 10.39 -5.92
CA THR A 17 19.04 10.35 -4.48
C THR A 17 17.96 11.40 -4.14
N GLY A 18 17.39 11.32 -2.93
CA GLY A 18 16.46 12.34 -2.41
C GLY A 18 17.04 13.77 -2.41
N HIS A 19 18.36 13.91 -2.34
CA HIS A 19 19.08 15.20 -2.44
C HIS A 19 19.45 15.61 -3.88
N GLY A 20 18.92 14.91 -4.89
CA GLY A 20 19.11 15.27 -6.30
C GLY A 20 20.43 14.81 -6.92
N VAL A 21 21.29 14.10 -6.18
CA VAL A 21 22.57 13.59 -6.70
C VAL A 21 22.32 12.42 -7.64
N LYS A 22 22.88 12.46 -8.84
CA LYS A 22 22.78 11.37 -9.82
C LYS A 22 23.50 10.12 -9.30
N THR A 23 22.84 8.97 -9.45
CA THR A 23 23.41 7.65 -9.16
C THR A 23 23.89 6.97 -10.44
N THR A 24 24.42 5.77 -10.33
CA THR A 24 24.69 4.87 -11.46
C THR A 24 23.50 3.95 -11.78
N HIS A 25 22.45 4.01 -10.99
CA HIS A 25 21.29 3.12 -11.12
C HIS A 25 20.27 3.66 -12.12
N ARG A 26 19.62 2.75 -12.82
CA ARG A 26 18.50 3.03 -13.74
C ARG A 26 17.21 2.53 -13.13
N MET A 27 16.08 3.02 -13.64
CA MET A 27 14.76 2.56 -13.22
C MET A 27 14.61 1.08 -13.61
N PRO A 28 14.36 0.16 -12.65
CA PRO A 28 14.06 -1.22 -12.97
C PRO A 28 12.66 -1.36 -13.56
N THR A 29 12.41 -2.41 -14.31
CA THR A 29 11.07 -2.88 -14.61
C THR A 29 10.47 -3.58 -13.37
N LEU A 30 9.15 -3.76 -13.36
CA LEU A 30 8.49 -4.56 -12.31
C LEU A 30 9.10 -5.97 -12.23
N ARG A 31 9.34 -6.61 -13.36
CA ARG A 31 10.00 -7.93 -13.44
C ARG A 31 11.34 -7.93 -12.72
N GLU A 32 12.25 -7.04 -13.12
CA GLU A 32 13.60 -6.96 -12.53
C GLU A 32 13.55 -6.72 -11.02
N ALA A 33 12.61 -5.91 -10.54
CA ALA A 33 12.43 -5.70 -9.11
C ALA A 33 11.90 -6.94 -8.39
N LEU A 34 10.91 -7.64 -8.97
CA LEU A 34 10.33 -8.83 -8.38
C LEU A 34 11.29 -10.03 -8.38
N GLU A 35 12.17 -10.16 -9.38
CA GLU A 35 13.23 -11.19 -9.39
C GLU A 35 14.17 -11.04 -8.18
N VAL A 36 14.49 -9.80 -7.79
CA VAL A 36 15.30 -9.53 -6.58
C VAL A 36 14.56 -9.88 -5.30
N CYS A 37 13.24 -9.65 -5.27
CA CYS A 37 12.40 -9.84 -4.08
C CYS A 37 11.89 -11.29 -3.92
N LYS A 38 11.96 -12.10 -4.98
CA LYS A 38 11.43 -13.46 -5.04
C LYS A 38 11.90 -14.30 -3.85
N ASP A 39 10.96 -14.98 -3.18
CA ASP A 39 11.17 -15.87 -2.03
C ASP A 39 11.84 -15.20 -0.80
N ARG A 40 11.83 -13.86 -0.75
CA ARG A 40 12.51 -13.10 0.30
C ARG A 40 11.59 -12.21 1.11
N ILE A 41 10.67 -11.50 0.44
CA ILE A 41 9.79 -10.50 1.07
C ILE A 41 8.45 -10.41 0.37
N VAL A 42 7.43 -9.90 1.09
CA VAL A 42 6.18 -9.44 0.48
C VAL A 42 6.43 -8.07 -0.15
N VAL A 43 5.93 -7.88 -1.37
CA VAL A 43 6.11 -6.64 -2.14
C VAL A 43 4.77 -5.91 -2.25
N ASN A 44 4.70 -4.69 -1.71
CA ASN A 44 3.57 -3.79 -1.95
C ASN A 44 3.78 -3.07 -3.29
N VAL A 45 2.95 -3.41 -4.28
CA VAL A 45 2.94 -2.74 -5.59
C VAL A 45 1.94 -1.59 -5.53
N ASP A 46 2.46 -0.38 -5.29
CA ASP A 46 1.64 0.83 -5.24
C ASP A 46 0.92 1.06 -6.58
N GLN A 47 -0.35 1.45 -6.53
CA GLN A 47 -1.25 1.54 -7.68
C GLN A 47 -1.41 0.24 -8.49
N GLY A 48 -0.98 -0.91 -7.96
CA GLY A 48 -1.03 -2.21 -8.64
C GLY A 48 -2.44 -2.63 -9.05
N TYR A 49 -3.47 -2.21 -8.30
CA TYR A 49 -4.86 -2.52 -8.65
C TYR A 49 -5.29 -1.89 -9.99
N GLU A 50 -4.80 -0.70 -10.32
CA GLU A 50 -5.11 -0.01 -11.60
C GLU A 50 -4.49 -0.73 -12.80
N TYR A 51 -3.47 -1.52 -12.59
CA TYR A 51 -2.75 -2.31 -13.60
C TYR A 51 -2.82 -3.81 -13.31
N TYR A 52 -3.93 -4.25 -12.69
CA TYR A 52 -4.09 -5.60 -12.14
C TYR A 52 -3.61 -6.70 -13.07
N ASP A 53 -4.15 -6.75 -14.29
CA ASP A 53 -3.87 -7.83 -15.24
C ASP A 53 -2.39 -7.86 -15.70
N LEU A 54 -1.78 -6.68 -15.85
CA LEU A 54 -0.36 -6.55 -16.20
C LEU A 54 0.55 -6.99 -15.05
N VAL A 55 0.20 -6.60 -13.83
CA VAL A 55 0.95 -7.02 -12.63
C VAL A 55 0.80 -8.52 -12.44
N LEU A 56 -0.43 -9.05 -12.53
CA LEU A 56 -0.70 -10.48 -12.37
C LEU A 56 0.07 -11.32 -13.38
N ALA A 57 0.07 -10.94 -14.65
CA ALA A 57 0.82 -11.68 -15.70
C ALA A 57 2.31 -11.79 -15.37
N VAL A 58 2.94 -10.70 -14.88
CA VAL A 58 4.36 -10.72 -14.48
C VAL A 58 4.57 -11.60 -13.24
N THR A 59 3.67 -11.54 -12.28
CA THR A 59 3.81 -12.28 -11.01
C THR A 59 3.56 -13.78 -11.18
N GLU A 60 2.65 -14.17 -12.08
CA GLU A 60 2.41 -15.57 -12.45
C GLU A 60 3.60 -16.16 -13.18
N GLU A 61 4.16 -15.44 -14.14
CA GLU A 61 5.36 -15.88 -14.89
C GLU A 61 6.55 -16.11 -13.96
N LEU A 62 6.73 -15.26 -12.95
CA LEU A 62 7.80 -15.38 -11.96
C LEU A 62 7.47 -16.39 -10.83
N GLY A 63 6.21 -16.79 -10.69
CA GLY A 63 5.75 -17.65 -9.60
C GLY A 63 5.74 -16.96 -8.24
N VAL A 64 5.45 -15.64 -8.19
CA VAL A 64 5.51 -14.81 -6.97
C VAL A 64 4.17 -14.16 -6.61
N THR A 65 3.06 -14.58 -7.20
CA THR A 65 1.74 -13.97 -7.00
C THR A 65 1.36 -13.88 -5.51
N ASP A 66 1.68 -14.89 -4.71
CA ASP A 66 1.39 -14.93 -3.27
C ASP A 66 2.28 -13.99 -2.42
N GLN A 67 3.31 -13.40 -3.01
CA GLN A 67 4.17 -12.42 -2.36
C GLN A 67 3.74 -10.97 -2.66
N ILE A 68 2.72 -10.79 -3.50
CA ILE A 68 2.33 -9.47 -3.98
C ILE A 68 1.12 -8.95 -3.23
N LEU A 69 1.27 -7.77 -2.67
CA LEU A 69 0.23 -6.98 -2.07
C LEU A 69 -0.09 -5.79 -2.99
N ILE A 70 -1.34 -5.68 -3.40
CA ILE A 70 -1.87 -4.52 -4.11
C ILE A 70 -2.86 -3.80 -3.21
N LYS A 71 -3.08 -2.52 -3.46
CA LYS A 71 -3.94 -1.71 -2.59
C LYS A 71 -4.85 -0.77 -3.38
N GLY A 72 -5.93 -0.32 -2.74
CA GLY A 72 -6.86 0.62 -3.35
C GLY A 72 -8.06 0.95 -2.46
N LYS A 73 -8.92 1.84 -2.95
CA LYS A 73 -10.15 2.27 -2.28
C LYS A 73 -11.37 1.64 -2.97
N ARG A 74 -11.35 0.32 -3.14
CA ARG A 74 -12.39 -0.41 -3.85
C ARG A 74 -13.34 -1.10 -2.87
N SER A 75 -14.64 -1.13 -3.21
CA SER A 75 -15.63 -1.89 -2.47
C SER A 75 -15.30 -3.39 -2.48
N THR A 76 -15.82 -4.11 -1.51
CA THR A 76 -15.63 -5.57 -1.44
C THR A 76 -16.15 -6.26 -2.69
N ASP A 77 -17.29 -5.81 -3.24
CA ASP A 77 -17.89 -6.39 -4.44
C ASP A 77 -17.03 -6.14 -5.69
N ALA A 78 -16.41 -4.95 -5.80
CA ALA A 78 -15.50 -4.65 -6.91
C ALA A 78 -14.24 -5.51 -6.85
N VAL A 79 -13.69 -5.74 -5.65
CA VAL A 79 -12.53 -6.62 -5.45
C VAL A 79 -12.90 -8.07 -5.75
N ALA A 80 -14.05 -8.54 -5.24
CA ALA A 80 -14.53 -9.90 -5.47
C ALA A 80 -14.79 -10.15 -6.96
N ALA A 81 -15.42 -9.21 -7.67
CA ALA A 81 -15.65 -9.31 -9.11
C ALA A 81 -14.33 -9.41 -9.89
N LYS A 82 -13.33 -8.56 -9.56
CA LYS A 82 -12.02 -8.63 -10.19
C LYS A 82 -11.30 -9.94 -9.91
N PHE A 83 -11.40 -10.44 -8.70
CA PHE A 83 -10.78 -11.71 -8.30
C PHE A 83 -11.43 -12.91 -8.99
N ALA A 84 -12.73 -12.85 -9.27
CA ALA A 84 -13.44 -13.92 -9.97
C ALA A 84 -13.02 -14.08 -11.45
N GLU A 85 -12.36 -13.07 -12.04
CA GLU A 85 -11.83 -13.14 -13.40
C GLU A 85 -10.60 -14.06 -13.53
N HIS A 86 -9.95 -14.40 -12.39
CA HIS A 86 -8.67 -15.09 -12.37
C HIS A 86 -8.67 -16.29 -11.40
N PRO A 87 -8.00 -17.40 -11.74
CA PRO A 87 -7.92 -18.58 -10.87
C PRO A 87 -7.02 -18.36 -9.64
N ARG A 88 -6.12 -17.38 -9.70
CA ARG A 88 -5.20 -17.00 -8.63
C ARG A 88 -5.12 -15.48 -8.54
N ASN A 89 -5.04 -14.97 -7.33
CA ASN A 89 -5.07 -13.54 -7.09
C ASN A 89 -3.94 -13.09 -6.16
N MET A 90 -3.52 -11.85 -6.33
CA MET A 90 -2.64 -11.15 -5.40
C MET A 90 -3.40 -10.80 -4.11
N MET A 91 -2.67 -10.56 -3.03
CA MET A 91 -3.27 -10.02 -1.80
C MET A 91 -3.76 -8.60 -2.03
N TYR A 92 -4.93 -8.27 -1.45
CA TYR A 92 -5.48 -6.92 -1.53
C TYR A 92 -5.54 -6.26 -0.15
N MET A 93 -5.10 -5.00 -0.07
CA MET A 93 -5.15 -4.15 1.11
C MET A 93 -6.04 -2.94 0.84
N PRO A 94 -7.20 -2.82 1.51
CA PRO A 94 -8.02 -1.61 1.39
C PRO A 94 -7.34 -0.41 2.05
N ILE A 95 -7.42 0.74 1.38
CA ILE A 95 -6.97 2.03 1.90
C ILE A 95 -8.16 2.73 2.53
N ILE A 96 -8.10 2.97 3.83
CA ILE A 96 -9.17 3.57 4.64
C ILE A 96 -8.75 4.97 5.09
N ASP A 97 -9.31 5.99 4.45
CA ASP A 97 -9.20 7.39 4.90
C ASP A 97 -10.33 7.64 5.91
N ILE A 98 -10.11 7.23 7.16
CA ILE A 98 -11.17 7.06 8.16
C ILE A 98 -11.90 8.37 8.51
N LEU A 99 -11.26 9.53 8.39
CA LEU A 99 -11.89 10.81 8.67
C LEU A 99 -12.77 11.30 7.51
N LYS A 100 -12.73 10.64 6.35
CA LYS A 100 -13.61 10.95 5.21
C LYS A 100 -14.84 10.05 5.17
N PRO A 101 -16.01 10.57 4.77
CA PRO A 101 -17.23 9.76 4.70
C PRO A 101 -17.09 8.50 3.87
N GLN A 102 -16.40 8.57 2.73
CA GLN A 102 -16.16 7.43 1.85
C GLN A 102 -15.27 6.36 2.48
N GLY A 103 -14.25 6.78 3.26
CA GLY A 103 -13.38 5.85 3.98
C GLY A 103 -14.12 5.14 5.12
N ARG A 104 -14.97 5.87 5.87
CA ARG A 104 -15.84 5.27 6.90
C ARG A 104 -16.80 4.26 6.31
N ALA A 105 -17.46 4.61 5.20
CA ALA A 105 -18.39 3.71 4.52
C ALA A 105 -17.68 2.45 4.02
N LEU A 106 -16.51 2.60 3.42
CA LEU A 106 -15.70 1.46 2.97
C LEU A 106 -15.27 0.56 4.14
N PHE A 107 -14.80 1.14 5.25
CA PHE A 107 -14.43 0.36 6.43
C PHE A 107 -15.64 -0.39 7.00
N ALA A 108 -16.79 0.28 7.14
CA ALA A 108 -18.03 -0.34 7.60
C ALA A 108 -18.46 -1.50 6.71
N GLU A 109 -18.37 -1.35 5.39
CA GLU A 109 -18.69 -2.43 4.42
C GLU A 109 -17.85 -3.70 4.67
N TYR A 110 -16.53 -3.55 4.87
CA TYR A 110 -15.66 -4.69 5.19
C TYR A 110 -16.03 -5.34 6.51
N GLN A 111 -16.35 -4.54 7.55
CA GLN A 111 -16.74 -5.05 8.86
C GLN A 111 -18.09 -5.79 8.81
N GLU A 112 -19.09 -5.20 8.16
CA GLU A 112 -20.44 -5.78 8.04
C GLU A 112 -20.45 -7.10 7.28
N LYS A 113 -19.61 -7.21 6.24
CA LYS A 113 -19.46 -8.45 5.48
C LYS A 113 -18.54 -9.49 6.14
N GLY A 114 -17.92 -9.15 7.27
CA GLY A 114 -17.00 -10.04 7.98
C GLY A 114 -15.74 -10.37 7.16
N ILE A 115 -15.31 -9.45 6.29
CA ILE A 115 -14.13 -9.66 5.46
C ILE A 115 -12.91 -9.08 6.19
N ALA A 116 -11.97 -9.95 6.55
CA ALA A 116 -10.69 -9.60 7.17
C ALA A 116 -9.56 -9.74 6.14
N PRO A 117 -9.17 -8.67 5.44
CA PRO A 117 -8.00 -8.70 4.56
C PRO A 117 -6.71 -8.89 5.40
N LEU A 118 -5.59 -9.24 4.74
CA LEU A 118 -4.30 -9.37 5.42
C LEU A 118 -3.94 -8.12 6.23
N ALA A 119 -4.18 -6.94 5.65
CA ALA A 119 -3.92 -5.65 6.27
C ALA A 119 -4.92 -4.59 5.78
N TYR A 120 -5.06 -3.53 6.57
CA TYR A 120 -5.68 -2.25 6.16
C TYR A 120 -4.62 -1.15 6.19
N GLU A 121 -4.55 -0.34 5.13
CA GLU A 121 -3.85 0.93 5.17
C GLU A 121 -4.80 1.99 5.73
N VAL A 122 -4.59 2.42 6.97
CA VAL A 122 -5.42 3.45 7.61
C VAL A 122 -4.71 4.80 7.50
N CYS A 123 -5.43 5.79 6.93
CA CYS A 123 -4.93 7.14 6.70
C CYS A 123 -5.77 8.17 7.45
N TRP A 124 -5.11 9.19 8.01
CA TRP A 124 -5.75 10.31 8.68
C TRP A 124 -4.86 11.57 8.65
N ASN A 125 -5.47 12.74 8.63
CA ASN A 125 -4.74 14.01 8.68
C ASN A 125 -4.68 14.61 10.09
N LYS A 126 -5.39 14.02 11.06
CA LYS A 126 -5.39 14.40 12.48
C LYS A 126 -5.69 13.17 13.33
N TYR A 127 -4.87 12.89 14.34
CA TYR A 127 -5.12 11.78 15.25
C TYR A 127 -6.32 12.11 16.16
N THR A 128 -7.34 11.28 16.14
CA THR A 128 -8.59 11.45 16.89
C THR A 128 -9.00 10.13 17.55
N PRO A 129 -9.91 10.13 18.54
CA PRO A 129 -10.47 8.90 19.10
C PRO A 129 -11.07 7.97 18.03
N GLU A 130 -11.66 8.52 16.97
CA GLU A 130 -12.22 7.76 15.84
C GLU A 130 -11.12 7.00 15.07
N VAL A 131 -9.96 7.62 14.89
CA VAL A 131 -8.79 6.96 14.28
C VAL A 131 -8.34 5.78 15.13
N LYS A 132 -8.17 6.01 16.45
CA LYS A 132 -7.79 4.94 17.37
C LYS A 132 -8.80 3.80 17.38
N GLU A 133 -10.08 4.11 17.45
CA GLU A 133 -11.14 3.08 17.40
C GLU A 133 -11.08 2.25 16.11
N CYS A 134 -10.82 2.90 14.96
CA CYS A 134 -10.64 2.18 13.70
C CYS A 134 -9.44 1.23 13.76
N MET A 135 -8.29 1.71 14.25
CA MET A 135 -7.08 0.89 14.40
C MET A 135 -7.32 -0.31 15.33
N ASP A 136 -7.95 -0.07 16.47
CA ASP A 136 -8.29 -1.12 17.44
C ASP A 136 -9.22 -2.19 16.80
N LYS A 137 -10.21 -1.77 16.01
CA LYS A 137 -11.10 -2.69 15.28
C LYS A 137 -10.37 -3.50 14.22
N VAL A 138 -9.44 -2.90 13.49
CA VAL A 138 -8.58 -3.61 12.52
C VAL A 138 -7.82 -4.74 13.20
N VAL A 139 -7.14 -4.43 14.31
CA VAL A 139 -6.33 -5.39 15.05
C VAL A 139 -7.19 -6.47 15.71
N ALA A 140 -8.30 -6.08 16.34
CA ALA A 140 -9.26 -7.03 16.95
C ALA A 140 -9.90 -7.96 15.92
N GLY A 141 -10.07 -7.51 14.67
CA GLY A 141 -10.56 -8.31 13.54
C GLY A 141 -9.53 -9.27 12.96
N GLY A 142 -8.29 -9.30 13.50
CA GLY A 142 -7.23 -10.20 13.05
C GLY A 142 -6.42 -9.71 11.84
N SER A 143 -6.73 -8.52 11.30
CA SER A 143 -5.96 -7.90 10.23
C SER A 143 -4.75 -7.16 10.76
N LYS A 144 -3.73 -6.98 9.91
CA LYS A 144 -2.58 -6.12 10.21
C LYS A 144 -2.93 -4.65 9.96
N LEU A 145 -2.30 -3.78 10.71
CA LEU A 145 -2.39 -2.34 10.49
C LEU A 145 -1.18 -1.86 9.68
N TRP A 146 -1.44 -1.17 8.57
CA TRP A 146 -0.45 -0.45 7.79
C TRP A 146 -0.64 1.06 7.99
N VAL A 147 0.38 1.73 8.49
CA VAL A 147 0.39 3.18 8.71
C VAL A 147 1.45 3.82 7.81
N ASN A 148 1.11 4.95 7.24
CA ASN A 148 1.97 5.69 6.32
C ASN A 148 2.70 6.81 7.06
N SER A 149 3.75 6.49 7.81
CA SER A 149 4.52 7.44 8.63
C SER A 149 5.44 8.39 7.84
N LEU A 150 5.50 8.24 6.50
CA LEU A 150 6.32 9.10 5.66
C LEU A 150 5.72 10.49 5.40
N TRP A 151 4.39 10.62 5.50
CA TRP A 151 3.68 11.86 5.16
C TRP A 151 2.77 12.30 6.30
N ALA A 152 3.03 13.48 6.87
CA ALA A 152 2.21 14.08 7.93
C ALA A 152 0.71 14.10 7.61
N SER A 153 0.35 14.30 6.34
CA SER A 153 -1.04 14.30 5.86
C SER A 153 -1.74 12.95 5.87
N LEU A 154 -0.99 11.84 6.05
CA LEU A 154 -1.51 10.47 6.06
C LEU A 154 -1.47 9.82 7.45
N CYS A 155 -0.78 10.44 8.42
CA CYS A 155 -0.66 9.95 9.80
C CYS A 155 -0.86 11.05 10.87
N GLY A 156 -1.43 12.20 10.47
CA GLY A 156 -1.74 13.31 11.41
C GLY A 156 -0.51 13.89 12.10
N GLY A 157 0.64 13.90 11.41
CA GLY A 157 1.90 14.40 11.96
C GLY A 157 2.65 13.40 12.87
N LEU A 158 2.21 12.15 12.94
CA LEU A 158 2.95 11.07 13.61
C LEU A 158 3.91 10.40 12.61
N ASP A 159 4.77 11.21 12.00
CA ASP A 159 5.67 10.83 10.92
C ASP A 159 7.14 10.75 11.36
N ASP A 160 7.98 10.36 10.42
CA ASP A 160 9.41 10.17 10.68
C ASP A 160 10.11 11.50 11.01
N ASP A 161 9.64 12.64 10.45
CA ASP A 161 10.19 13.96 10.74
C ASP A 161 9.86 14.38 12.19
N ALA A 162 8.63 14.13 12.64
CA ALA A 162 8.23 14.37 14.03
C ALA A 162 9.00 13.48 15.02
N ALA A 163 9.21 12.22 14.66
CA ALA A 163 10.01 11.28 15.47
C ALA A 163 11.49 11.68 15.54
N PHE A 164 12.05 12.15 14.43
CA PHE A 164 13.44 12.61 14.38
C PHE A 164 13.66 13.91 15.16
N GLY A 165 12.70 14.83 15.12
CA GLY A 165 12.76 16.12 15.83
C GLY A 165 12.31 16.08 17.30
N GLY A 166 11.76 14.95 17.76
CA GLY A 166 11.16 14.78 19.09
C GLY A 166 11.57 13.48 19.78
N ASP A 167 10.60 12.87 20.47
CA ASP A 167 10.76 11.55 21.08
C ASP A 167 10.10 10.47 20.18
N PRO A 168 10.89 9.59 19.53
CA PRO A 168 10.35 8.52 18.69
C PRO A 168 9.38 7.60 19.44
N ALA A 169 9.61 7.33 20.74
CA ALA A 169 8.74 6.48 21.53
C ALA A 169 7.36 7.13 21.75
N GLU A 170 7.31 8.45 21.95
CA GLU A 170 6.05 9.19 22.04
C GLU A 170 5.30 9.20 20.71
N VAL A 171 6.00 9.46 19.60
CA VAL A 171 5.39 9.55 18.27
C VAL A 171 4.87 8.18 17.82
N TYR A 172 5.71 7.16 17.81
CA TYR A 172 5.33 5.84 17.31
C TYR A 172 4.51 5.04 18.32
N GLY A 173 4.65 5.29 19.62
CA GLY A 173 3.81 4.67 20.64
C GLY A 173 2.31 4.98 20.52
N LYS A 174 1.94 6.01 19.73
CA LYS A 174 0.54 6.31 19.39
C LYS A 174 0.03 5.49 18.20
N LEU A 175 0.92 4.82 17.48
CA LEU A 175 0.61 4.05 16.28
C LEU A 175 0.47 2.53 16.56
N VAL A 176 0.76 2.12 17.80
CA VAL A 176 0.78 0.72 18.24
C VAL A 176 -0.37 0.42 19.19
#